data_098332f4cd6d9c5204ddd2913fb871c8
#
_entry.id   098332f4cd6d9c5204ddd2913fb871c8
#
_cell.length_a   1.000
_cell.length_b   1.000
_cell.length_c   1.000
_cell.angle_alpha   90.00
_cell.angle_beta   90.00
_cell.angle_gamma   90.00
#
_symmetry.space_group_name_H-M   'P 1'
#
loop_
_entity.id
_entity.type
_entity.pdbx_description
1 polymer ?
#
loop_
_entity_poly.entity_id
_entity_poly.type
_entity_poly.pdbx_seq_one_letter_code
_entity_poly.pdbx_strand_id
1 'polypeptide(L)'
;MNFNDDTPLVWLKNPHMDAQAGRKAVDHLLPDGTTEEARAFHMQMPRFEMTPLKRLSNLASRLGLGGIWVKDESARMRLNAFTALGGSFAIYRFICRKVGRPSLSFEELMSDDIRATLGDITFTSATDGNHGKGLAWAT
;
A
#
# COMPACT_ATOMS: atom_id res chain seq x y z
N MET A 1 4.16 21.65 22.66
CA MET A 1 5.44 21.36 21.98
C MET A 1 5.85 22.66 21.30
N ASN A 2 6.84 23.38 21.80
CA ASN A 2 7.35 24.58 21.18
C ASN A 2 8.31 24.18 20.06
N PHE A 3 7.91 24.39 18.82
CA PHE A 3 8.74 24.17 17.62
C PHE A 3 9.64 25.38 17.31
N ASN A 4 10.17 26.05 18.33
CA ASN A 4 11.21 27.07 18.18
C ASN A 4 12.59 26.45 18.45
N ASP A 5 12.89 25.37 17.75
CA ASP A 5 14.24 24.86 17.71
C ASP A 5 14.91 25.47 16.46
N ASP A 6 15.73 26.50 16.66
CA ASP A 6 16.56 27.12 15.62
C ASP A 6 17.71 26.22 15.16
N THR A 7 17.67 24.94 15.53
CA THR A 7 18.66 23.95 15.10
C THR A 7 18.50 23.76 13.57
N PRO A 8 19.51 24.09 12.76
CA PRO A 8 19.39 23.91 11.32
C PRO A 8 19.19 22.42 11.00
N LEU A 9 18.26 22.14 10.09
CA LEU A 9 18.07 20.80 9.55
C LEU A 9 19.38 20.31 8.95
N VAL A 10 19.97 19.29 9.56
CA VAL A 10 21.19 18.64 9.08
C VAL A 10 20.78 17.36 8.34
N TRP A 11 21.14 17.27 7.07
CA TRP A 11 21.00 16.04 6.32
C TRP A 11 22.37 15.37 6.11
N LEU A 12 22.41 14.07 6.18
CA LEU A 12 23.61 13.29 5.95
C LEU A 12 23.43 12.51 4.65
N LYS A 13 24.40 12.65 3.75
CA LYS A 13 24.47 11.80 2.56
C LYS A 13 24.80 10.37 2.99
N ASN A 14 23.98 9.39 2.56
CA ASN A 14 24.34 7.99 2.77
C ASN A 14 25.52 7.61 1.86
N PRO A 15 26.73 7.38 2.40
CA PRO A 15 27.90 7.04 1.60
C PRO A 15 27.83 5.65 0.96
N HIS A 16 26.91 4.80 1.44
CA HIS A 16 26.70 3.43 0.97
C HIS A 16 25.53 3.31 -0.03
N MET A 17 24.97 4.44 -0.47
CA MET A 17 23.88 4.41 -1.44
C MET A 17 24.40 3.94 -2.81
N ASP A 18 23.91 2.79 -3.23
CA ASP A 18 24.10 2.28 -4.59
C ASP A 18 22.75 2.33 -5.34
N ALA A 19 22.59 3.32 -6.21
CA ALA A 19 21.36 3.52 -6.97
C ALA A 19 21.11 2.38 -7.98
N GLN A 20 22.15 1.72 -8.48
CA GLN A 20 22.00 0.60 -9.41
C GLN A 20 21.55 -0.68 -8.69
N ALA A 21 22.15 -0.98 -7.54
CA ALA A 21 21.73 -2.10 -6.71
C ALA A 21 20.29 -1.91 -6.22
N GLY A 22 19.91 -0.69 -5.81
CA GLY A 22 18.56 -0.34 -5.44
C GLY A 22 17.55 -0.56 -6.58
N ARG A 23 17.87 -0.14 -7.80
CA ARG A 23 17.02 -0.35 -8.98
C ARG A 23 16.84 -1.83 -9.29
N LYS A 24 17.91 -2.61 -9.34
CA LYS A 24 17.84 -4.06 -9.55
C LYS A 24 17.00 -4.78 -8.50
N ALA A 25 17.10 -4.36 -7.25
CA ALA A 25 16.28 -4.93 -6.18
C ALA A 25 14.79 -4.61 -6.39
N VAL A 26 14.46 -3.39 -6.79
CA VAL A 26 13.08 -2.99 -7.11
C VAL A 26 12.54 -3.80 -8.29
N ASP A 27 13.27 -3.93 -9.38
CA ASP A 27 12.86 -4.69 -10.57
C ASP A 27 12.65 -6.18 -10.25
N HIS A 28 13.42 -6.72 -9.32
CA HIS A 28 13.24 -8.10 -8.85
C HIS A 28 11.99 -8.28 -7.97
N LEU A 29 11.73 -7.33 -7.06
CA LEU A 29 10.61 -7.40 -6.11
C LEU A 29 9.28 -6.99 -6.75
N LEU A 30 9.32 -6.08 -7.71
CA LEU A 30 8.17 -5.51 -8.40
C LEU A 30 8.38 -5.63 -9.92
N PRO A 31 8.29 -6.85 -10.46
CA PRO A 31 8.43 -7.07 -11.90
C PRO A 31 7.36 -6.31 -12.69
N ASP A 32 7.63 -6.10 -13.98
CA ASP A 32 6.70 -5.45 -14.89
C ASP A 32 5.30 -6.09 -14.79
N GLY A 33 4.27 -5.24 -14.84
CA GLY A 33 2.88 -5.67 -14.70
C GLY A 33 2.35 -5.77 -13.26
N THR A 34 3.22 -5.71 -12.24
CA THR A 34 2.78 -5.80 -10.82
C THR A 34 1.81 -4.68 -10.44
N THR A 35 2.02 -3.47 -10.96
CA THR A 35 1.15 -2.32 -10.69
C THR A 35 -0.23 -2.51 -11.29
N GLU A 36 -0.29 -3.00 -12.52
CA GLU A 36 -1.53 -3.30 -13.25
C GLU A 36 -2.31 -4.42 -12.56
N GLU A 37 -1.61 -5.47 -12.14
CA GLU A 37 -2.21 -6.59 -11.39
C GLU A 37 -2.79 -6.11 -10.05
N ALA A 38 -2.03 -5.35 -9.28
CA ALA A 38 -2.49 -4.80 -8.00
C ALA A 38 -3.72 -3.90 -8.20
N ARG A 39 -3.71 -3.06 -9.23
CA ARG A 39 -4.84 -2.20 -9.57
C ARG A 39 -6.07 -3.02 -9.98
N ALA A 40 -5.90 -4.02 -10.85
CA ALA A 40 -6.99 -4.88 -11.30
C ALA A 40 -7.62 -5.65 -10.14
N PHE A 41 -6.82 -6.14 -9.21
CA PHE A 41 -7.27 -6.79 -7.99
C PHE A 41 -8.09 -5.83 -7.11
N HIS A 42 -7.55 -4.65 -6.79
CA HIS A 42 -8.23 -3.71 -5.91
C HIS A 42 -9.54 -3.17 -6.51
N MET A 43 -9.62 -2.98 -7.83
CA MET A 43 -10.84 -2.51 -8.50
C MET A 43 -12.02 -3.48 -8.36
N GLN A 44 -11.77 -4.75 -8.05
CA GLN A 44 -12.82 -5.75 -7.80
C GLN A 44 -13.29 -5.75 -6.36
N MET A 45 -12.54 -5.11 -5.44
CA MET A 45 -12.87 -5.14 -4.04
C MET A 45 -14.11 -4.29 -3.71
N PRO A 46 -14.97 -4.74 -2.79
CA PRO A 46 -16.09 -3.94 -2.33
C PRO A 46 -15.63 -2.59 -1.76
N ARG A 47 -16.31 -1.52 -2.13
CA ARG A 47 -16.02 -0.15 -1.66
C ARG A 47 -14.65 0.39 -2.08
N PHE A 48 -14.03 -0.20 -3.10
CA PHE A 48 -12.86 0.42 -3.70
C PHE A 48 -13.31 1.64 -4.52
N GLU A 49 -12.87 2.81 -4.10
CA GLU A 49 -13.16 4.08 -4.77
C GLU A 49 -11.88 4.86 -4.99
N MET A 50 -11.89 5.70 -6.01
CA MET A 50 -10.78 6.61 -6.25
C MET A 50 -10.83 7.73 -5.19
N THR A 51 -9.81 7.78 -4.33
CA THR A 51 -9.70 8.82 -3.31
C THR A 51 -9.30 10.17 -3.91
N PRO A 52 -9.75 11.29 -3.31
CA PRO A 52 -9.48 12.62 -3.86
C PRO A 52 -7.99 12.98 -3.86
N LEU A 53 -7.59 13.74 -4.88
CA LEU A 53 -6.31 14.47 -4.90
C LEU A 53 -6.61 15.96 -4.68
N LYS A 54 -6.28 16.47 -3.50
CA LYS A 54 -6.56 17.86 -3.08
C LYS A 54 -5.35 18.75 -3.33
N ARG A 55 -5.56 19.87 -4.01
CA ARG A 55 -4.51 20.90 -4.20
C ARG A 55 -4.59 21.91 -3.07
N LEU A 56 -3.46 22.18 -2.41
CA LEU A 56 -3.32 23.13 -1.32
C LEU A 56 -2.62 24.41 -1.81
N SER A 57 -3.30 25.17 -2.67
CA SER A 57 -2.72 26.35 -3.33
C SER A 57 -2.25 27.43 -2.35
N ASN A 58 -3.05 27.72 -1.32
CA ASN A 58 -2.70 28.73 -0.32
C ASN A 58 -1.46 28.34 0.48
N LEU A 59 -1.33 27.07 0.86
CA LEU A 59 -0.16 26.58 1.56
C LEU A 59 1.09 26.62 0.65
N ALA A 60 0.95 26.20 -0.60
CA ALA A 60 2.03 26.27 -1.58
C ALA A 60 2.55 27.71 -1.73
N SER A 61 1.64 28.69 -1.91
CA SER A 61 2.01 30.12 -2.03
C SER A 61 2.72 30.65 -0.79
N ARG A 62 2.23 30.31 0.40
CA ARG A 62 2.87 30.73 1.66
C ARG A 62 4.26 30.16 1.87
N LEU A 63 4.53 28.98 1.34
CA LEU A 63 5.83 28.29 1.42
C LEU A 63 6.73 28.55 0.20
N GLY A 64 6.30 29.37 -0.77
CA GLY A 64 7.06 29.65 -1.98
C GLY A 64 7.26 28.42 -2.90
N LEU A 65 6.34 27.44 -2.82
CA LEU A 65 6.40 26.21 -3.61
C LEU A 65 5.52 26.30 -4.87
N GLY A 66 5.92 25.64 -5.95
CA GLY A 66 5.16 25.56 -7.20
C GLY A 66 3.80 24.88 -7.06
N GLY A 67 3.64 23.99 -6.07
CA GLY A 67 2.37 23.34 -5.74
C GLY A 67 2.53 22.30 -4.65
N ILE A 68 1.43 22.06 -3.91
CA ILE A 68 1.30 21.00 -2.92
C ILE A 68 0.02 20.25 -3.22
N TRP A 69 0.10 18.92 -3.30
CA TRP A 69 -1.05 18.05 -3.48
C TRP A 69 -1.08 16.99 -2.38
N VAL A 70 -2.28 16.76 -1.85
CA VAL A 70 -2.53 15.73 -0.84
C VAL A 70 -3.45 14.68 -1.42
N LYS A 71 -2.98 13.43 -1.48
CA LYS A 71 -3.82 12.27 -1.78
C LYS A 71 -4.55 11.90 -0.50
N ASP A 72 -5.85 12.17 -0.47
CA ASP A 72 -6.67 12.02 0.74
C ASP A 72 -7.17 10.58 0.89
N GLU A 73 -6.45 9.79 1.64
CA GLU A 73 -6.78 8.39 1.91
C GLU A 73 -7.68 8.18 3.15
N SER A 74 -8.25 9.26 3.69
CA SER A 74 -9.12 9.16 4.89
C SER A 74 -10.40 8.36 4.67
N ALA A 75 -10.85 8.24 3.42
CA ALA A 75 -12.03 7.44 3.06
C ALA A 75 -11.70 6.07 2.47
N ARG A 76 -10.42 5.71 2.36
CA ARG A 76 -10.00 4.44 1.73
C ARG A 76 -10.69 3.23 2.39
N MET A 77 -11.59 2.56 1.65
CA MET A 77 -12.31 1.36 2.09
C MET A 77 -12.94 1.48 3.49
N ARG A 78 -13.20 2.70 3.98
CA ARG A 78 -13.62 3.02 5.36
C ARG A 78 -12.63 2.61 6.45
N LEU A 79 -11.38 2.35 6.09
CA LEU A 79 -10.31 2.01 7.02
C LEU A 79 -9.46 3.21 7.43
N ASN A 80 -9.65 4.34 6.77
CA ASN A 80 -8.93 5.60 6.98
C ASN A 80 -7.40 5.48 6.80
N ALA A 81 -6.96 4.53 5.98
CA ALA A 81 -5.55 4.31 5.73
C ALA A 81 -5.31 3.60 4.38
N PHE A 82 -4.27 3.99 3.67
CA PHE A 82 -3.85 3.34 2.42
C PHE A 82 -3.19 1.97 2.64
N THR A 83 -2.74 1.67 3.87
CA THR A 83 -1.99 0.45 4.21
C THR A 83 -2.76 -0.85 3.96
N ALA A 84 -4.10 -0.77 3.89
CA ALA A 84 -4.94 -1.89 3.49
C ALA A 84 -4.64 -2.39 2.06
N LEU A 85 -4.21 -1.50 1.15
CA LEU A 85 -3.93 -1.87 -0.24
C LEU A 85 -2.75 -2.84 -0.33
N GLY A 86 -1.62 -2.50 0.29
CA GLY A 86 -0.44 -3.37 0.26
C GLY A 86 -0.68 -4.71 0.96
N GLY A 87 -1.30 -4.68 2.14
CA GLY A 87 -1.60 -5.88 2.91
C GLY A 87 -2.53 -6.85 2.18
N SER A 88 -3.64 -6.35 1.66
CA SER A 88 -4.60 -7.19 0.92
C SER A 88 -4.00 -7.79 -0.36
N PHE A 89 -3.20 -7.02 -1.11
CA PHE A 89 -2.54 -7.52 -2.30
C PHE A 89 -1.48 -8.59 -1.98
N ALA A 90 -0.73 -8.42 -0.90
CA ALA A 90 0.24 -9.42 -0.45
C ALA A 90 -0.43 -10.75 -0.07
N ILE A 91 -1.56 -10.70 0.65
CA ILE A 91 -2.38 -11.86 0.99
C ILE A 91 -2.93 -12.52 -0.28
N TYR A 92 -3.51 -11.74 -1.18
CA TYR A 92 -3.98 -12.22 -2.48
C TYR A 92 -2.91 -12.98 -3.25
N ARG A 93 -1.71 -12.40 -3.41
CA ARG A 93 -0.57 -13.04 -4.08
C ARG A 93 -0.12 -14.32 -3.38
N PHE A 94 -0.14 -14.34 -2.06
CA PHE A 94 0.15 -15.53 -1.27
C PHE A 94 -0.86 -16.64 -1.56
N ILE A 95 -2.15 -16.33 -1.55
CA ILE A 95 -3.22 -17.29 -1.84
C ILE A 95 -3.09 -17.83 -3.25
N CYS A 96 -2.96 -16.98 -4.26
CA CYS A 96 -2.77 -17.41 -5.65
C CYS A 96 -1.62 -18.40 -5.80
N ARG A 97 -0.48 -18.11 -5.17
CA ARG A 97 0.67 -19.03 -5.19
C ARG A 97 0.38 -20.36 -4.49
N LYS A 98 -0.31 -20.32 -3.34
CA LYS A 98 -0.62 -21.51 -2.57
C LYS A 98 -1.57 -22.45 -3.30
N VAL A 99 -2.53 -21.93 -4.04
CA VAL A 99 -3.47 -22.72 -4.84
C VAL A 99 -2.98 -23.01 -6.27
N GLY A 100 -1.77 -22.57 -6.62
CA GLY A 100 -1.16 -22.83 -7.94
C GLY A 100 -1.82 -22.09 -9.10
N ARG A 101 -2.47 -20.94 -8.85
CA ARG A 101 -3.14 -20.15 -9.88
C ARG A 101 -2.42 -18.82 -10.09
N PRO A 102 -2.25 -18.36 -11.33
CA PRO A 102 -1.60 -17.07 -11.62
C PRO A 102 -2.41 -15.88 -11.13
N SER A 103 -3.74 -15.99 -11.13
CA SER A 103 -4.67 -14.98 -10.64
C SER A 103 -5.98 -15.62 -10.21
N LEU A 104 -6.74 -14.89 -9.38
CA LEU A 104 -8.10 -15.21 -8.96
C LEU A 104 -8.95 -13.94 -9.09
N SER A 105 -10.20 -14.07 -9.52
CA SER A 105 -11.17 -12.99 -9.34
C SER A 105 -11.49 -12.82 -7.85
N PHE A 106 -12.07 -11.67 -7.49
CA PHE A 106 -12.50 -11.46 -6.10
C PHE A 106 -13.56 -12.47 -5.67
N GLU A 107 -14.47 -12.84 -6.59
CA GLU A 107 -15.49 -13.85 -6.34
C GLU A 107 -14.88 -15.24 -6.08
N GLU A 108 -13.93 -15.66 -6.92
CA GLU A 108 -13.19 -16.91 -6.72
C GLU A 108 -12.43 -16.92 -5.40
N LEU A 109 -11.75 -15.80 -5.08
CA LEU A 109 -10.99 -15.65 -3.84
C LEU A 109 -11.87 -15.88 -2.60
N MET A 110 -13.14 -15.45 -2.66
CA MET A 110 -14.11 -15.56 -1.57
C MET A 110 -14.90 -16.87 -1.59
N SER A 111 -14.63 -17.78 -2.54
CA SER A 111 -15.34 -19.04 -2.68
C SER A 111 -14.99 -20.07 -1.60
N ASP A 112 -15.95 -20.95 -1.29
CA ASP A 112 -15.75 -22.04 -0.35
C ASP A 112 -14.70 -23.05 -0.86
N ASP A 113 -14.55 -23.22 -2.17
CA ASP A 113 -13.55 -24.08 -2.77
C ASP A 113 -12.12 -23.62 -2.48
N ILE A 114 -11.86 -22.31 -2.63
CA ILE A 114 -10.56 -21.74 -2.27
C ILE A 114 -10.32 -21.85 -0.77
N ARG A 115 -11.33 -21.56 0.05
CA ARG A 115 -11.23 -21.71 1.51
C ARG A 115 -10.91 -23.13 1.93
N ALA A 116 -11.59 -24.12 1.36
CA ALA A 116 -11.33 -25.54 1.63
C ALA A 116 -9.92 -25.96 1.20
N THR A 117 -9.45 -25.45 0.06
CA THR A 117 -8.09 -25.75 -0.43
C THR A 117 -7.01 -25.13 0.45
N LEU A 118 -7.24 -23.94 1.00
CA LEU A 118 -6.28 -23.25 1.83
C LEU A 118 -6.15 -23.87 3.22
N GLY A 119 -7.25 -24.37 3.79
CA GLY A 119 -7.32 -24.77 5.20
C GLY A 119 -7.14 -23.59 6.15
N ASP A 120 -6.78 -23.88 7.38
CA ASP A 120 -6.54 -22.86 8.39
C ASP A 120 -5.20 -22.14 8.14
N ILE A 121 -5.27 -20.83 7.90
CA ILE A 121 -4.10 -19.97 7.73
C ILE A 121 -4.19 -18.81 8.72
N THR A 122 -3.12 -18.58 9.44
CA THR A 122 -2.99 -17.43 10.34
C THR A 122 -1.93 -16.47 9.79
N PHE A 123 -2.31 -15.20 9.61
CA PHE A 123 -1.38 -14.13 9.28
C PHE A 123 -1.00 -13.36 10.54
N THR A 124 0.29 -13.07 10.69
CA THR A 124 0.81 -12.27 11.80
C THR A 124 1.66 -11.12 11.28
N SER A 125 1.63 -9.99 11.97
CA SER A 125 2.43 -8.80 11.63
C SER A 125 2.72 -7.95 12.85
N ALA A 126 3.89 -7.34 12.89
CA ALA A 126 4.15 -6.23 13.79
C ALA A 126 3.51 -4.96 13.22
N THR A 127 2.75 -4.24 14.05
CA THR A 127 1.98 -3.08 13.58
C THR A 127 1.76 -2.06 14.69
N ASP A 128 1.71 -0.79 14.30
CA ASP A 128 1.36 0.36 15.14
C ASP A 128 -0.14 0.76 15.07
N GLY A 129 -0.96 0.00 14.33
CA GLY A 129 -2.40 0.22 14.23
C GLY A 129 -2.96 0.10 12.82
N ASN A 130 -2.69 1.06 11.93
CA ASN A 130 -3.31 1.10 10.60
C ASN A 130 -2.95 -0.11 9.71
N HIS A 131 -1.72 -0.58 9.77
CA HIS A 131 -1.31 -1.76 9.03
C HIS A 131 -2.02 -3.02 9.55
N GLY A 132 -2.05 -3.22 10.88
CA GLY A 132 -2.77 -4.34 11.49
C GLY A 132 -4.27 -4.30 11.23
N LYS A 133 -4.88 -3.11 11.27
CA LYS A 133 -6.28 -2.91 10.89
C LYS A 133 -6.55 -3.31 9.43
N GLY A 134 -5.64 -2.95 8.53
CA GLY A 134 -5.72 -3.32 7.11
C GLY A 134 -5.57 -4.83 6.88
N LEU A 135 -4.64 -5.48 7.60
CA LEU A 135 -4.47 -6.93 7.53
C LEU A 135 -5.68 -7.67 8.08
N ALA A 136 -6.15 -7.32 9.28
CA ALA A 136 -7.32 -7.94 9.90
C ALA A 136 -8.61 -7.77 9.08
N TRP A 137 -8.69 -6.73 8.26
CA TRP A 137 -9.80 -6.54 7.34
C TRP A 137 -9.69 -7.42 6.10
N ALA A 138 -8.46 -7.77 5.68
CA ALA A 138 -8.17 -8.52 4.47
C ALA A 138 -8.10 -10.04 4.67
N THR A 139 -8.15 -10.51 5.92
CA THR A 139 -8.18 -11.94 6.30
C THR A 139 -9.55 -12.38 6.74
#